data_078c9053b1d8a74536b07542589df419
#
_entry.id   078c9053b1d8a74536b07542589df419
#
_cell.length_a   1.000
_cell.length_b   1.000
_cell.length_c   1.000
_cell.angle_alpha   90.00
_cell.angle_beta   90.00
_cell.angle_gamma   90.00
#
_symmetry.space_group_name_H-M   'P 1'
#
loop_
_entity.id
_entity.type
_entity.pdbx_description
1 polymer ?
#
loop_
_entity_poly.entity_id
_entity_poly.type
_entity_poly.pdbx_seq_one_letter_code
_entity_poly.pdbx_strand_id
1 'polypeptide(L)'
;MGDMREMAAKFEEVLKAGDFGAMSGLIKEYATDDFVEEWPQSGERLTKDASLRMAESYPAMSGTSPKFTYRRMLGGGDIFVVEGTIDYGDGTPVSYVGVGEVRDGKVAKMTEYFANPFEAPAWRADFVEKMEPAKV
;
A
#
# COMPACT_ATOMS: atom_id res chain seq x y z
N MET A 1 -21.28 -14.41 1.17
CA MET A 1 -20.22 -13.89 0.29
C MET A 1 -20.17 -12.38 0.40
N GLY A 2 -19.05 -11.81 0.83
CA GLY A 2 -18.89 -10.37 0.91
C GLY A 2 -18.99 -9.75 -0.49
N ASP A 3 -19.64 -8.60 -0.57
CA ASP A 3 -19.67 -7.86 -1.82
C ASP A 3 -18.31 -7.18 -2.02
N MET A 4 -17.62 -7.54 -3.11
CA MET A 4 -16.35 -6.92 -3.47
C MET A 4 -16.43 -5.41 -3.60
N ARG A 5 -17.58 -4.88 -4.00
CA ARG A 5 -17.79 -3.43 -4.12
C ARG A 5 -17.78 -2.77 -2.76
N GLU A 6 -18.37 -3.41 -1.76
CA GLU A 6 -18.38 -2.90 -0.40
C GLU A 6 -16.96 -2.88 0.17
N MET A 7 -16.21 -3.97 0.00
CA MET A 7 -14.81 -4.06 0.41
C MET A 7 -13.96 -3.00 -0.29
N ALA A 8 -14.08 -2.89 -1.62
CA ALA A 8 -13.32 -1.92 -2.40
C ALA A 8 -13.63 -0.48 -1.98
N ALA A 9 -14.90 -0.17 -1.74
CA ALA A 9 -15.30 1.15 -1.28
C ALA A 9 -14.71 1.48 0.09
N LYS A 10 -14.66 0.50 0.98
CA LYS A 10 -14.09 0.65 2.32
C LYS A 10 -12.58 0.87 2.27
N PHE A 11 -11.89 0.10 1.43
CA PHE A 11 -10.45 0.30 1.18
C PHE A 11 -10.18 1.70 0.65
N GLU A 12 -10.93 2.12 -0.36
CA GLU A 12 -10.74 3.45 -0.94
C GLU A 12 -10.97 4.56 0.08
N GLU A 13 -12.02 4.44 0.90
CA GLU A 13 -12.32 5.41 1.97
C GLU A 13 -11.15 5.55 2.95
N VAL A 14 -10.61 4.42 3.41
CA VAL A 14 -9.49 4.41 4.36
C VAL A 14 -8.21 4.94 3.74
N LEU A 15 -7.95 4.56 2.49
CA LEU A 15 -6.77 5.04 1.75
C LEU A 15 -6.82 6.54 1.53
N LYS A 16 -7.99 7.08 1.16
CA LYS A 16 -8.16 8.53 0.97
C LYS A 16 -7.99 9.32 2.26
N ALA A 17 -8.37 8.74 3.39
CA ALA A 17 -8.18 9.37 4.69
C ALA A 17 -6.69 9.44 5.09
N GLY A 18 -5.86 8.59 4.49
CA GLY A 18 -4.41 8.63 4.71
C GLY A 18 -3.96 8.13 6.08
N ASP A 19 -4.87 7.56 6.86
CA ASP A 19 -4.56 7.03 8.18
C ASP A 19 -4.00 5.61 8.06
N PHE A 20 -2.70 5.48 8.26
CA PHE A 20 -2.02 4.19 8.17
C PHE A 20 -2.50 3.19 9.23
N GLY A 21 -2.87 3.67 10.41
CA GLY A 21 -3.42 2.81 11.47
C GLY A 21 -4.75 2.17 11.10
N ALA A 22 -5.58 2.86 10.34
CA ALA A 22 -6.87 2.34 9.89
C ALA A 22 -6.71 1.20 8.87
N MET A 23 -5.56 1.10 8.21
CA MET A 23 -5.27 0.01 7.27
C MET A 23 -5.25 -1.36 7.97
N SER A 24 -4.78 -1.41 9.21
CA SER A 24 -4.79 -2.65 9.99
C SER A 24 -6.21 -3.16 10.25
N GLY A 25 -7.16 -2.25 10.44
CA GLY A 25 -8.57 -2.60 10.59
C GLY A 25 -9.14 -3.26 9.35
N LEU A 26 -8.72 -2.81 8.17
CA LEU A 26 -9.13 -3.42 6.91
C LEU A 26 -8.60 -4.85 6.78
N ILE A 27 -7.34 -5.06 7.13
CA ILE A 27 -6.73 -6.40 7.09
C ILE A 27 -7.44 -7.32 8.09
N LYS A 28 -7.73 -6.83 9.28
CA LYS A 28 -8.44 -7.62 10.28
C LYS A 28 -9.82 -8.08 9.80
N GLU A 29 -10.57 -7.17 9.17
CA GLU A 29 -11.95 -7.43 8.75
C GLU A 29 -12.06 -8.16 7.41
N TYR A 30 -11.23 -7.77 6.43
CA TYR A 30 -11.39 -8.21 5.04
C TYR A 30 -10.35 -9.18 4.52
N ALA A 31 -9.31 -9.51 5.29
CA ALA A 31 -8.32 -10.48 4.86
C ALA A 31 -8.73 -11.90 5.25
N THR A 32 -8.37 -12.87 4.40
CA THR A 32 -8.57 -14.28 4.71
C THR A 32 -7.67 -14.70 5.88
N ASP A 33 -8.00 -15.82 6.53
CA ASP A 33 -7.18 -16.32 7.65
C ASP A 33 -5.76 -16.71 7.20
N ASP A 34 -5.63 -17.16 5.94
CA ASP A 34 -4.34 -17.52 5.33
C ASP A 34 -3.71 -16.38 4.54
N PHE A 35 -4.17 -15.14 4.76
CA PHE A 35 -3.63 -13.95 4.12
C PHE A 35 -2.12 -13.86 4.26
N VAL A 36 -1.46 -13.43 3.18
CA VAL A 36 -0.04 -13.10 3.20
C VAL A 36 0.19 -11.72 2.58
N GLU A 37 1.14 -11.01 3.14
CA GLU A 37 1.66 -9.77 2.61
C GLU A 37 3.10 -10.02 2.17
N GLU A 38 3.41 -9.72 0.91
CA GLU A 38 4.74 -9.99 0.34
C GLU A 38 5.41 -8.71 -0.13
N TRP A 39 6.69 -8.60 0.18
CA TRP A 39 7.54 -7.49 -0.23
C TRP A 39 8.70 -8.03 -1.08
N PRO A 40 8.51 -8.14 -2.40
CA PRO A 40 9.54 -8.74 -3.27
C PRO A 40 10.88 -8.02 -3.24
N GLN A 41 10.88 -6.70 -3.02
CA GLN A 41 12.11 -5.92 -3.01
C GLN A 41 13.06 -6.28 -1.87
N SER A 42 12.53 -6.66 -0.72
CA SER A 42 13.32 -7.09 0.44
C SER A 42 13.33 -8.61 0.62
N GLY A 43 12.44 -9.32 -0.12
CA GLY A 43 12.33 -10.77 0.02
C GLY A 43 11.60 -11.21 1.28
N GLU A 44 10.71 -10.37 1.81
CA GLU A 44 10.00 -10.65 3.05
C GLU A 44 8.55 -11.02 2.81
N ARG A 45 8.00 -11.81 3.71
CA ARG A 45 6.59 -12.21 3.73
C ARG A 45 6.06 -12.17 5.15
N LEU A 46 4.84 -11.66 5.31
CA LEU A 46 4.14 -11.63 6.59
C LEU A 46 2.84 -12.42 6.51
N THR A 47 2.51 -13.13 7.58
CA THR A 47 1.18 -13.70 7.78
C THR A 47 0.22 -12.60 8.20
N LYS A 48 -1.09 -12.89 8.21
CA LYS A 48 -2.10 -11.95 8.71
C LYS A 48 -1.78 -11.48 10.12
N ASP A 49 -1.47 -12.41 11.02
CA ASP A 49 -1.13 -12.09 12.40
C ASP A 49 0.11 -11.21 12.50
N ALA A 50 1.16 -11.53 11.74
CA ALA A 50 2.39 -10.73 11.73
C ALA A 50 2.15 -9.31 11.19
N SER A 51 1.33 -9.17 10.14
CA SER A 51 0.95 -7.85 9.61
C SER A 51 0.25 -6.99 10.65
N LEU A 52 -0.71 -7.58 11.38
CA LEU A 52 -1.44 -6.87 12.41
C LEU A 52 -0.54 -6.46 13.58
N ARG A 53 0.33 -7.38 14.04
CA ARG A 53 1.27 -7.10 15.13
C ARG A 53 2.27 -6.01 14.76
N MET A 54 2.75 -6.04 13.51
CA MET A 54 3.69 -5.03 13.03
C MET A 54 3.03 -3.66 12.95
N ALA A 55 1.79 -3.58 12.47
CA ALA A 55 1.06 -2.32 12.40
C ALA A 55 0.87 -1.70 13.80
N GLU A 56 0.57 -2.52 14.81
CA GLU A 56 0.44 -2.04 16.19
C GLU A 56 1.78 -1.58 16.78
N SER A 57 2.86 -2.26 16.41
CA SER A 57 4.19 -1.97 16.97
C SER A 57 4.92 -0.83 16.24
N TYR A 58 4.49 -0.50 15.03
CA TYR A 58 5.24 0.39 14.15
C TYR A 58 5.52 1.76 14.76
N PRO A 59 4.54 2.49 15.34
CA PRO A 59 4.81 3.80 15.91
C PRO A 59 5.86 3.76 17.04
N ALA A 60 5.80 2.75 17.89
CA ALA A 60 6.74 2.62 19.00
C ALA A 60 8.15 2.27 18.53
N MET A 61 8.28 1.45 17.49
CA MET A 61 9.58 0.98 16.97
C MET A 61 10.24 1.99 16.05
N SER A 62 9.45 2.66 15.20
CA SER A 62 9.98 3.62 14.22
C SER A 62 9.97 5.05 14.71
N GLY A 63 9.15 5.36 15.73
CA GLY A 63 8.97 6.71 16.23
C GLY A 63 8.08 7.59 15.35
N THR A 64 7.48 7.03 14.30
CA THR A 64 6.64 7.78 13.37
C THR A 64 5.37 7.02 13.03
N SER A 65 4.37 7.78 12.57
CA SER A 65 3.16 7.24 11.95
C SER A 65 3.16 7.63 10.49
N PRO A 66 3.37 6.68 9.58
CA PRO A 66 3.40 6.99 8.15
C PRO A 66 2.08 7.58 7.68
N LYS A 67 2.17 8.51 6.72
CA LYS A 67 1.00 9.09 6.04
C LYS A 67 0.94 8.59 4.62
N PHE A 68 -0.24 8.16 4.20
CA PHE A 68 -0.49 7.70 2.85
C PHE A 68 -1.23 8.77 2.06
N THR A 69 -0.72 9.12 0.87
CA THR A 69 -1.41 9.98 -0.08
C THR A 69 -1.96 9.11 -1.19
N TYR A 70 -3.28 8.96 -1.22
CA TYR A 70 -3.97 8.13 -2.19
C TYR A 70 -3.89 8.75 -3.59
N ARG A 71 -3.54 7.96 -4.58
CA ARG A 71 -3.56 8.37 -5.97
C ARG A 71 -4.74 7.75 -6.71
N ARG A 72 -4.83 6.42 -6.72
CA ARG A 72 -5.92 5.71 -7.38
C ARG A 72 -5.97 4.24 -6.97
N MET A 73 -7.11 3.65 -7.20
CA MET A 73 -7.29 2.21 -7.10
C MET A 73 -7.88 1.72 -8.42
N LEU A 74 -7.28 0.70 -8.98
CA LEU A 74 -7.69 0.08 -10.24
C LEU A 74 -7.98 -1.37 -9.99
N GLY A 75 -8.88 -1.96 -10.76
CA GLY A 75 -9.08 -3.39 -10.64
C GLY A 75 -10.37 -3.86 -11.26
N GLY A 76 -10.46 -5.17 -11.40
CA GLY A 76 -11.62 -5.89 -11.88
C GLY A 76 -11.42 -7.37 -11.58
N GLY A 77 -12.52 -8.08 -11.35
CA GLY A 77 -12.45 -9.49 -11.00
C GLY A 77 -11.80 -9.69 -9.64
N ASP A 78 -10.79 -10.54 -9.62
CA ASP A 78 -10.15 -10.97 -8.37
C ASP A 78 -8.85 -10.21 -8.06
N ILE A 79 -8.53 -9.16 -8.83
CA ILE A 79 -7.29 -8.40 -8.64
C ILE A 79 -7.60 -6.91 -8.57
N PHE A 80 -6.97 -6.22 -7.62
CA PHE A 80 -6.99 -4.76 -7.57
C PHE A 80 -5.58 -4.22 -7.36
N VAL A 81 -5.37 -2.96 -7.79
CA VAL A 81 -4.08 -2.27 -7.66
C VAL A 81 -4.32 -0.95 -6.95
N VAL A 82 -3.50 -0.66 -5.95
CA VAL A 82 -3.52 0.60 -5.22
C VAL A 82 -2.23 1.35 -5.53
N GLU A 83 -2.34 2.62 -5.87
CA GLU A 83 -1.19 3.49 -6.06
C GLU A 83 -1.27 4.71 -5.13
N GLY A 84 -0.13 5.11 -4.62
CA GLY A 84 -0.02 6.30 -3.80
C GLY A 84 1.40 6.62 -3.43
N THR A 85 1.57 7.51 -2.47
CA THR A 85 2.87 7.82 -1.88
C THR A 85 2.79 7.70 -0.36
N ILE A 86 3.90 7.35 0.23
CA ILE A 86 4.02 7.23 1.69
C ILE A 86 5.07 8.22 2.17
N ASP A 87 4.71 8.99 3.21
CA ASP A 87 5.63 9.84 3.95
C ASP A 87 5.87 9.16 5.31
N TYR A 88 7.11 8.74 5.54
CA TYR A 88 7.51 8.12 6.81
C TYR A 88 7.91 9.13 7.87
N GLY A 89 7.68 10.43 7.63
CA GLY A 89 7.95 11.48 8.60
C GLY A 89 9.10 12.41 8.23
N ASP A 90 9.79 12.14 7.12
CA ASP A 90 10.90 12.98 6.62
C ASP A 90 10.55 13.81 5.40
N GLY A 91 9.29 13.76 4.96
CA GLY A 91 8.83 14.50 3.78
C GLY A 91 9.21 13.86 2.44
N THR A 92 9.88 12.71 2.45
CA THR A 92 10.25 12.00 1.21
C THR A 92 9.04 11.26 0.65
N PRO A 93 8.66 11.51 -0.62
CA PRO A 93 7.52 10.83 -1.23
C PRO A 93 7.93 9.45 -1.75
N VAL A 94 7.79 8.44 -0.91
CA VAL A 94 8.05 7.04 -1.30
C VAL A 94 6.89 6.56 -2.17
N SER A 95 7.16 6.18 -3.42
CA SER A 95 6.12 5.64 -4.30
C SER A 95 5.71 4.24 -3.84
N TYR A 96 4.41 4.01 -3.83
CA TYR A 96 3.84 2.75 -3.38
C TYR A 96 2.91 2.18 -4.45
N VAL A 97 3.06 0.88 -4.72
CA VAL A 97 2.12 0.10 -5.52
C VAL A 97 1.82 -1.19 -4.77
N GLY A 98 0.55 -1.42 -4.50
CA GLY A 98 0.08 -2.67 -3.89
C GLY A 98 -0.83 -3.40 -4.85
N VAL A 99 -0.60 -4.69 -5.04
CA VAL A 99 -1.44 -5.58 -5.85
C VAL A 99 -2.16 -6.53 -4.90
N GLY A 100 -3.48 -6.45 -4.88
CA GLY A 100 -4.32 -7.31 -4.05
C GLY A 100 -4.94 -8.43 -4.84
N GLU A 101 -4.91 -9.63 -4.29
CA GLU A 101 -5.59 -10.81 -4.84
C GLU A 101 -6.76 -11.17 -3.92
N VAL A 102 -7.94 -11.31 -4.51
CA VAL A 102 -9.19 -11.53 -3.78
C VAL A 102 -9.66 -12.96 -3.98
N ARG A 103 -10.10 -13.58 -2.88
CA ARG A 103 -10.71 -14.90 -2.90
C ARG A 103 -11.94 -14.89 -2.00
N ASP A 104 -13.07 -15.29 -2.56
CA ASP A 104 -14.35 -15.35 -1.83
C ASP A 104 -14.72 -14.02 -1.14
N GLY A 105 -14.49 -12.90 -1.84
CA GLY A 105 -14.84 -11.56 -1.35
C GLY A 105 -13.88 -11.00 -0.30
N LYS A 106 -12.76 -11.68 -0.06
CA LYS A 106 -11.74 -11.23 0.89
C LYS A 106 -10.37 -11.18 0.25
N VAL A 107 -9.51 -10.33 0.80
CA VAL A 107 -8.12 -10.21 0.32
C VAL A 107 -7.33 -11.40 0.83
N ALA A 108 -6.79 -12.20 -0.09
CA ALA A 108 -5.96 -13.36 0.25
C ALA A 108 -4.47 -13.05 0.20
N LYS A 109 -4.07 -12.04 -0.58
CA LYS A 109 -2.67 -11.68 -0.73
C LYS A 109 -2.52 -10.22 -1.13
N MET A 110 -1.53 -9.55 -0.56
CA MET A 110 -1.06 -8.25 -1.01
C MET A 110 0.41 -8.38 -1.40
N THR A 111 0.73 -7.92 -2.61
CA THR A 111 2.12 -7.80 -3.05
C THR A 111 2.43 -6.32 -3.16
N GLU A 112 3.44 -5.85 -2.44
CA GLU A 112 3.67 -4.43 -2.32
C GLU A 112 5.09 -4.04 -2.73
N TYR A 113 5.18 -2.92 -3.42
CA TYR A 113 6.44 -2.36 -3.91
C TYR A 113 6.58 -0.93 -3.39
N PHE A 114 7.79 -0.60 -2.95
CA PHE A 114 8.11 0.71 -2.41
C PHE A 114 9.33 1.25 -3.17
N ALA A 115 9.25 2.49 -3.62
CA ALA A 115 10.35 3.09 -4.38
C ALA A 115 10.67 4.49 -3.86
N ASN A 116 11.90 4.66 -3.37
CA ASN A 116 12.40 5.98 -3.03
C ASN A 116 12.62 6.80 -4.30
N PRO A 117 12.37 8.11 -4.26
CA PRO A 117 12.73 8.96 -5.39
C PRO A 117 14.24 8.90 -5.63
N PHE A 118 14.64 9.00 -6.89
CA PHE A 118 16.05 9.04 -7.28
C PHE A 118 16.25 10.06 -8.36
N GLU A 119 17.51 10.53 -8.48
CA GLU A 119 17.88 11.48 -9.51
C GLU A 119 17.95 10.79 -10.87
N ALA A 120 17.31 11.39 -11.87
CA ALA A 120 17.31 10.83 -13.21
C ALA A 120 18.73 10.84 -13.80
N PRO A 121 19.15 9.74 -14.46
CA PRO A 121 20.43 9.70 -15.16
C PRO A 121 20.51 10.79 -16.24
N ALA A 122 21.64 11.50 -16.29
CA ALA A 122 21.82 12.63 -17.20
C ALA A 122 21.70 12.26 -18.68
N TRP A 123 22.07 11.03 -19.04
CA TRP A 123 22.12 10.60 -20.43
C TRP A 123 20.74 10.61 -21.13
N ARG A 124 19.65 10.51 -20.36
CA ARG A 124 18.31 10.48 -20.94
C ARG A 124 17.60 11.84 -20.97
N ALA A 125 18.28 12.90 -20.53
CA ALA A 125 17.67 14.24 -20.44
C ALA A 125 17.09 14.75 -21.75
N ASP A 126 17.71 14.42 -22.90
CA ASP A 126 17.25 14.86 -24.21
C ASP A 126 16.01 14.10 -24.71
N PHE A 127 15.64 12.99 -24.06
CA PHE A 127 14.54 12.14 -24.49
C PHE A 127 13.29 12.30 -23.66
N VAL A 128 13.38 12.90 -22.46
CA VAL A 128 12.28 12.94 -21.51
C VAL A 128 11.77 14.34 -21.29
N GLU A 129 10.49 14.44 -20.99
CA GLU A 129 9.89 15.65 -20.44
C GLU A 129 9.85 15.50 -18.92
N LYS A 130 10.08 16.59 -18.20
CA LYS A 130 9.97 16.59 -16.76
C LYS A 130 8.52 16.74 -16.34
N MET A 131 8.04 15.85 -15.50
CA MET A 131 6.74 15.97 -14.85
C MET A 131 6.92 16.51 -13.43
N GLU A 132 5.81 16.94 -12.82
CA GLU A 132 5.85 17.33 -11.41
C GLU A 132 6.19 16.12 -10.54
N PRO A 133 7.07 16.29 -9.51
CA PRO A 133 7.39 15.20 -8.61
C PRO A 133 6.15 14.73 -7.84
N ALA A 134 6.17 13.48 -7.38
CA ALA A 134 5.16 12.98 -6.48
C ALA A 134 5.11 13.82 -5.19
N LYS A 135 3.91 13.98 -4.65
CA LYS A 135 3.70 14.80 -3.44
C LYS A 135 3.41 13.91 -2.24
N VAL A 136 3.77 14.39 -1.08
CA VAL A 136 3.44 13.75 0.20
C VAL A 136 2.24 14.40 0.85
#